data_618e782874d7158ed1324b16451f488e
#
_entry.id   618e782874d7158ed1324b16451f488e
#
_cell.length_a   1.000
_cell.length_b   1.000
_cell.length_c   1.000
_cell.angle_alpha   90.00
_cell.angle_beta   90.00
_cell.angle_gamma   90.00
#
_symmetry.space_group_name_H-M   'P 1'
#
loop_
_entity.id
_entity.type
_entity.pdbx_description
1 polymer ?
#
loop_
_entity_poly.entity_id
_entity_poly.type
_entity_poly.pdbx_seq_one_letter_code
_entity_poly.pdbx_strand_id
1 'polypeptide(L)'
;MSAIPTPVRWAELRPDDFRTRRDACPVVYLPLGLCEPHGHVAALGLDLIKADYYCDEAARRFGGIVAPSQGYHIHECGFHAPWLAEVVGEENPLLAALPPQVMLHLFLYQLRAFARAGFKAVVAISGHSGGSQHDLRRVATAFTARTGVNVVMKSDPEWVEGLYLGDHAGKYEISQLLAIRPDLVDQSLLTRKDEPGSGGRLALGENAAEATAEHGRAINEAILAAIGEEVIRLRASTRALPLAAALDYITTESIWAEVWATLPEWRSVSAYPGQAAIPRGSQWSGYESWPRPPSAQS
;
A
#
# COMPACT_ATOMS: atom_id res chain seq x y z
N MET A 1 -18.96 -26.93 18.68
CA MET A 1 -18.76 -26.23 17.39
C MET A 1 -18.23 -24.83 17.72
N SER A 2 -16.98 -24.50 17.36
CA SER A 2 -16.49 -23.14 17.50
C SER A 2 -17.31 -22.23 16.57
N ALA A 3 -17.79 -21.10 17.09
CA ALA A 3 -18.50 -20.12 16.27
C ALA A 3 -17.62 -19.71 15.08
N ILE A 4 -18.15 -19.76 13.86
CA ILE A 4 -17.45 -19.26 12.68
C ILE A 4 -17.25 -17.76 12.91
N PRO A 5 -16.01 -17.23 12.85
CA PRO A 5 -15.78 -15.81 13.05
C PRO A 5 -16.61 -15.00 12.04
N THR A 6 -17.22 -13.91 12.48
CA THR A 6 -17.96 -13.03 11.59
C THR A 6 -17.03 -12.46 10.50
N PRO A 7 -17.35 -12.64 9.21
CA PRO A 7 -16.51 -12.11 8.13
C PRO A 7 -16.30 -10.61 8.25
N VAL A 8 -15.09 -10.15 7.95
CA VAL A 8 -14.74 -8.71 7.92
C VAL A 8 -14.45 -8.20 6.51
N ARG A 9 -14.17 -9.12 5.57
CA ARG A 9 -13.82 -8.77 4.20
C ARG A 9 -15.07 -8.52 3.36
N TRP A 10 -15.09 -7.43 2.62
CA TRP A 10 -16.18 -7.05 1.73
C TRP A 10 -16.63 -8.19 0.81
N ALA A 11 -15.67 -8.90 0.24
CA ALA A 11 -15.93 -10.03 -0.66
C ALA A 11 -16.67 -11.21 0.00
N GLU A 12 -16.69 -11.28 1.34
CA GLU A 12 -17.28 -12.37 2.11
C GLU A 12 -18.63 -11.96 2.76
N LEU A 13 -18.97 -10.67 2.73
CA LEU A 13 -20.16 -10.13 3.37
C LEU A 13 -21.36 -10.17 2.41
N ARG A 14 -22.50 -10.66 2.93
CA ARG A 14 -23.77 -10.47 2.25
C ARG A 14 -24.27 -9.03 2.42
N PRO A 15 -25.17 -8.53 1.55
CA PRO A 15 -25.60 -7.13 1.56
C PRO A 15 -26.10 -6.61 2.92
N ASP A 16 -26.82 -7.42 3.69
CA ASP A 16 -27.34 -7.00 5.00
C ASP A 16 -26.22 -6.96 6.06
N ASP A 17 -25.33 -7.95 6.06
CA ASP A 17 -24.17 -7.99 6.95
C ASP A 17 -23.25 -6.82 6.66
N PHE A 18 -23.05 -6.48 5.39
CA PHE A 18 -22.27 -5.32 4.96
C PHE A 18 -22.87 -4.02 5.51
N ARG A 19 -24.17 -3.80 5.31
CA ARG A 19 -24.85 -2.59 5.80
C ARG A 19 -24.74 -2.48 7.32
N THR A 20 -25.01 -3.57 8.04
CA THR A 20 -24.92 -3.61 9.50
C THR A 20 -23.52 -3.24 10.00
N ARG A 21 -22.47 -3.82 9.40
CA ARG A 21 -21.08 -3.51 9.81
C ARG A 21 -20.69 -2.08 9.48
N ARG A 22 -21.02 -1.61 8.25
CA ARG A 22 -20.74 -0.24 7.81
C ARG A 22 -21.43 0.78 8.73
N ASP A 23 -22.68 0.56 9.06
CA ASP A 23 -23.45 1.50 9.89
C ASP A 23 -22.94 1.54 11.34
N ALA A 24 -22.47 0.40 11.85
CA ALA A 24 -21.82 0.33 13.16
C ALA A 24 -20.43 1.01 13.17
N CYS A 25 -19.67 0.90 12.09
CA CYS A 25 -18.35 1.51 11.93
C CYS A 25 -18.11 1.86 10.45
N PRO A 26 -18.33 3.12 10.03
CA PRO A 26 -18.24 3.53 8.62
C PRO A 26 -16.80 3.76 8.14
N VAL A 27 -15.89 2.89 8.56
CA VAL A 27 -14.48 2.84 8.18
C VAL A 27 -14.25 1.67 7.24
N VAL A 28 -13.58 1.92 6.12
CA VAL A 28 -13.06 0.86 5.24
C VAL A 28 -11.54 0.84 5.30
N TYR A 29 -11.00 -0.37 5.41
CA TYR A 29 -9.55 -0.61 5.34
C TYR A 29 -9.20 -1.05 3.93
N LEU A 30 -8.18 -0.45 3.33
CA LEU A 30 -7.69 -0.83 2.01
C LEU A 30 -6.27 -1.40 2.15
N PRO A 31 -6.10 -2.72 2.04
CA PRO A 31 -4.77 -3.33 2.00
C PRO A 31 -4.13 -3.08 0.63
N LEU A 32 -2.98 -2.43 0.65
CA LEU A 32 -2.11 -2.18 -0.49
C LEU A 32 -0.78 -2.87 -0.24
N GLY A 33 -0.25 -3.52 -1.26
CA GLY A 33 1.06 -4.14 -1.20
C GLY A 33 1.61 -4.37 -2.58
N LEU A 34 2.85 -4.80 -2.63
CA LEU A 34 3.51 -5.16 -3.86
C LEU A 34 3.90 -6.64 -3.83
N CYS A 35 3.82 -7.32 -4.96
CA CYS A 35 4.58 -8.54 -5.13
C CYS A 35 5.93 -8.15 -5.71
N GLU A 36 6.98 -8.29 -4.91
CA GLU A 36 8.37 -7.99 -5.27
C GLU A 36 9.34 -8.98 -4.59
N PRO A 37 10.55 -9.13 -5.10
CA PRO A 37 11.54 -9.97 -4.46
C PRO A 37 12.00 -9.46 -3.09
N HIS A 38 12.09 -10.39 -2.15
CA HIS A 38 12.67 -10.21 -0.82
C HIS A 38 13.81 -11.22 -0.63
N GLY A 39 14.77 -11.23 -1.56
CA GLY A 39 15.76 -12.28 -1.70
C GLY A 39 15.11 -13.63 -2.02
N HIS A 40 15.84 -14.71 -1.82
CA HIS A 40 15.27 -16.07 -1.83
C HIS A 40 14.58 -16.45 -0.52
N VAL A 41 14.67 -15.59 0.49
CA VAL A 41 14.31 -15.88 1.90
C VAL A 41 12.82 -15.81 2.15
N ALA A 42 12.10 -14.92 1.48
CA ALA A 42 10.70 -14.67 1.75
C ALA A 42 9.83 -14.67 0.48
N ALA A 43 8.55 -14.88 0.68
CA ALA A 43 7.58 -14.86 -0.41
C ALA A 43 7.50 -13.47 -1.07
N LEU A 44 7.32 -13.44 -2.40
CA LEU A 44 7.15 -12.21 -3.18
C LEU A 44 6.02 -11.30 -2.68
N GLY A 45 4.97 -11.87 -2.11
CA GLY A 45 3.81 -11.13 -1.60
C GLY A 45 3.95 -10.65 -0.16
N LEU A 46 5.14 -10.56 0.41
CA LEU A 46 5.38 -10.15 1.80
C LEU A 46 4.61 -8.87 2.14
N ASP A 47 4.72 -7.85 1.33
CA ASP A 47 4.06 -6.55 1.54
C ASP A 47 2.55 -6.66 1.58
N LEU A 48 1.97 -7.40 0.62
CA LEU A 48 0.53 -7.60 0.57
C LEU A 48 0.04 -8.39 1.79
N ILE A 49 0.77 -9.43 2.19
CA ILE A 49 0.44 -10.28 3.33
C ILE A 49 0.44 -9.47 4.63
N LYS A 50 1.42 -8.56 4.82
CA LYS A 50 1.45 -7.64 5.96
C LYS A 50 0.22 -6.73 5.97
N ALA A 51 -0.06 -6.08 4.83
CA ALA A 51 -1.18 -5.15 4.70
C ALA A 51 -2.53 -5.85 4.94
N ASP A 52 -2.73 -7.04 4.40
CA ASP A 52 -3.91 -7.88 4.63
C ASP A 52 -4.08 -8.21 6.11
N TYR A 53 -3.00 -8.64 6.76
CA TYR A 53 -3.01 -8.97 8.18
C TYR A 53 -3.44 -7.77 9.04
N TYR A 54 -2.85 -6.59 8.80
CA TYR A 54 -3.20 -5.40 9.57
C TYR A 54 -4.65 -4.96 9.34
N CYS A 55 -5.11 -4.98 8.10
CA CYS A 55 -6.49 -4.62 7.78
C CYS A 55 -7.50 -5.59 8.40
N ASP A 56 -7.25 -6.90 8.30
CA ASP A 56 -8.11 -7.92 8.88
C ASP A 56 -8.19 -7.82 10.40
N GLU A 57 -7.04 -7.71 11.07
CA GLU A 57 -6.97 -7.60 12.53
C GLU A 57 -7.57 -6.27 13.02
N ALA A 58 -7.33 -5.16 12.33
CA ALA A 58 -7.96 -3.90 12.65
C ALA A 58 -9.49 -3.98 12.53
N ALA A 59 -10.01 -4.56 11.46
CA ALA A 59 -11.45 -4.72 11.27
C ALA A 59 -12.09 -5.66 12.31
N ARG A 60 -11.36 -6.67 12.78
CA ARG A 60 -11.83 -7.56 13.87
C ARG A 60 -11.84 -6.86 15.21
N ARG A 61 -10.79 -6.10 15.53
CA ARG A 61 -10.60 -5.45 16.84
C ARG A 61 -11.39 -4.16 16.99
N PHE A 62 -11.47 -3.34 15.93
CA PHE A 62 -11.98 -1.97 15.99
C PHE A 62 -13.26 -1.72 15.17
N GLY A 63 -13.71 -2.72 14.41
CA GLY A 63 -14.84 -2.61 13.50
C GLY A 63 -14.45 -2.10 12.11
N GLY A 64 -15.43 -1.93 11.24
CA GLY A 64 -15.22 -1.57 9.84
C GLY A 64 -15.18 -2.77 8.90
N ILE A 65 -14.84 -2.53 7.65
CA ILE A 65 -14.85 -3.54 6.58
C ILE A 65 -13.52 -3.48 5.83
N VAL A 66 -12.96 -4.64 5.47
CA VAL A 66 -11.75 -4.73 4.64
C VAL A 66 -12.16 -4.78 3.17
N ALA A 67 -11.67 -3.82 2.38
CA ALA A 67 -11.85 -3.80 0.93
C ALA A 67 -11.07 -4.93 0.24
N PRO A 68 -11.38 -5.26 -1.02
CA PRO A 68 -10.56 -6.17 -1.81
C PRO A 68 -9.10 -5.73 -1.85
N SER A 69 -8.19 -6.65 -1.58
CA SER A 69 -6.76 -6.40 -1.51
C SER A 69 -6.17 -6.02 -2.88
N GLN A 70 -5.16 -5.17 -2.86
CA GLN A 70 -4.47 -4.69 -4.05
C GLN A 70 -3.00 -5.13 -4.00
N GLY A 71 -2.65 -6.13 -4.82
CA GLY A 71 -1.28 -6.68 -4.91
C GLY A 71 -0.44 -6.05 -6.02
N TYR A 72 -0.99 -5.09 -6.76
CA TYR A 72 -0.26 -4.26 -7.73
C TYR A 72 -0.01 -2.89 -7.12
N HIS A 73 1.23 -2.42 -7.19
CA HIS A 73 1.62 -1.15 -6.58
C HIS A 73 2.64 -0.40 -7.43
N ILE A 74 2.97 0.82 -7.05
CA ILE A 74 4.12 1.54 -7.59
C ILE A 74 5.37 0.92 -6.95
N HIS A 75 6.33 0.56 -7.79
CA HIS A 75 7.69 0.28 -7.35
C HIS A 75 8.60 1.37 -7.90
N GLU A 76 9.38 1.99 -7.06
CA GLU A 76 10.16 3.19 -7.38
C GLU A 76 11.22 2.93 -8.46
N CYS A 77 11.68 1.68 -8.58
CA CYS A 77 12.65 1.26 -9.58
C CYS A 77 12.08 0.34 -10.66
N GLY A 78 10.84 -0.18 -10.49
CA GLY A 78 10.30 -1.24 -11.33
C GLY A 78 10.10 -0.87 -12.79
N PHE A 79 9.95 0.41 -13.10
CA PHE A 79 9.90 0.91 -14.47
C PHE A 79 11.26 1.37 -15.01
N HIS A 80 12.32 1.19 -14.23
CA HIS A 80 13.72 1.42 -14.61
C HIS A 80 14.48 0.09 -14.80
N ALA A 81 13.85 -0.89 -15.46
CA ALA A 81 14.41 -2.23 -15.62
C ALA A 81 15.87 -2.27 -16.08
N PRO A 82 16.33 -1.45 -17.07
CA PRO A 82 17.75 -1.39 -17.42
C PRO A 82 18.65 -0.93 -16.28
N TRP A 83 18.19 -0.01 -15.44
CA TRP A 83 18.93 0.40 -14.25
C TRP A 83 19.04 -0.75 -13.24
N LEU A 84 17.97 -1.52 -13.04
CA LEU A 84 18.02 -2.70 -12.18
C LEU A 84 19.07 -3.71 -12.66
N ALA A 85 19.13 -4.00 -13.96
CA ALA A 85 20.14 -4.90 -14.52
C ALA A 85 21.57 -4.41 -14.31
N GLU A 86 21.82 -3.10 -14.48
CA GLU A 86 23.17 -2.52 -14.36
C GLU A 86 23.62 -2.34 -12.90
N VAL A 87 22.75 -1.83 -12.04
CA VAL A 87 23.10 -1.39 -10.68
C VAL A 87 22.80 -2.47 -9.66
N VAL A 88 21.68 -3.13 -9.76
CA VAL A 88 21.23 -4.16 -8.82
C VAL A 88 21.76 -5.54 -9.21
N GLY A 89 22.04 -5.76 -10.48
CA GLY A 89 22.66 -6.98 -11.00
C GLY A 89 21.72 -7.89 -11.77
N GLU A 90 20.41 -7.60 -11.76
CA GLU A 90 19.45 -8.31 -12.60
C GLU A 90 18.25 -7.41 -12.92
N GLU A 91 17.70 -7.58 -14.12
CA GLU A 91 16.37 -7.09 -14.45
C GLU A 91 15.35 -7.92 -13.68
N ASN A 92 14.48 -7.27 -12.93
CA ASN A 92 13.57 -7.96 -12.03
C ASN A 92 12.18 -8.14 -12.64
N PRO A 93 11.90 -9.28 -13.30
CA PRO A 93 10.60 -9.55 -13.90
C PRO A 93 9.53 -9.97 -12.89
N LEU A 94 9.90 -10.19 -11.62
CA LEU A 94 9.00 -10.70 -10.58
C LEU A 94 8.26 -9.59 -9.84
N LEU A 95 8.15 -8.40 -10.44
CA LEU A 95 7.49 -7.23 -9.89
C LEU A 95 6.06 -7.09 -10.44
N ALA A 96 5.09 -7.01 -9.55
CA ALA A 96 3.72 -6.62 -9.90
C ALA A 96 3.57 -5.09 -9.89
N ALA A 97 4.51 -4.39 -10.53
CA ALA A 97 4.57 -2.94 -10.54
C ALA A 97 3.65 -2.32 -11.59
N LEU A 98 3.02 -1.21 -11.22
CA LEU A 98 2.25 -0.34 -12.10
C LEU A 98 2.90 1.03 -12.22
N PRO A 99 2.79 1.69 -13.38
CA PRO A 99 3.18 3.09 -13.49
C PRO A 99 2.42 3.96 -12.48
N PRO A 100 3.07 4.98 -11.86
CA PRO A 100 2.46 5.79 -10.83
C PRO A 100 1.10 6.36 -11.20
N GLN A 101 0.95 6.93 -12.40
CA GLN A 101 -0.32 7.52 -12.84
C GLN A 101 -1.45 6.51 -12.94
N VAL A 102 -1.17 5.25 -13.27
CA VAL A 102 -2.18 4.18 -13.33
C VAL A 102 -2.62 3.83 -11.91
N MET A 103 -1.67 3.64 -11.00
CA MET A 103 -1.97 3.28 -9.61
C MET A 103 -2.68 4.42 -8.87
N LEU A 104 -2.22 5.68 -9.03
CA LEU A 104 -2.83 6.83 -8.38
C LEU A 104 -4.25 7.09 -8.88
N HIS A 105 -4.50 6.91 -10.19
CA HIS A 105 -5.83 7.03 -10.75
C HIS A 105 -6.75 5.89 -10.30
N LEU A 106 -6.25 4.65 -10.25
CA LEU A 106 -6.98 3.51 -9.67
C LEU A 106 -7.35 3.79 -8.21
N PHE A 107 -6.41 4.27 -7.41
CA PHE A 107 -6.64 4.61 -6.00
C PHE A 107 -7.74 5.67 -5.86
N LEU A 108 -7.76 6.70 -6.69
CA LEU A 108 -8.83 7.68 -6.71
C LEU A 108 -10.20 7.03 -6.95
N TYR A 109 -10.29 6.10 -7.91
CA TYR A 109 -11.54 5.40 -8.19
C TYR A 109 -11.95 4.41 -7.09
N GLN A 110 -10.98 3.83 -6.38
CA GLN A 110 -11.27 3.03 -5.17
C GLN A 110 -11.88 3.92 -4.09
N LEU A 111 -11.29 5.09 -3.81
CA LEU A 111 -11.85 6.06 -2.84
C LEU A 111 -13.26 6.49 -3.22
N ARG A 112 -13.50 6.75 -4.52
CA ARG A 112 -14.85 7.05 -5.03
C ARG A 112 -15.83 5.91 -4.77
N ALA A 113 -15.42 4.66 -5.02
CA ALA A 113 -16.26 3.48 -4.77
C ALA A 113 -16.61 3.35 -3.29
N PHE A 114 -15.65 3.59 -2.38
CA PHE A 114 -15.88 3.56 -0.94
C PHE A 114 -16.85 4.65 -0.47
N ALA A 115 -16.68 5.87 -0.94
CA ALA A 115 -17.61 6.98 -0.65
C ALA A 115 -19.04 6.64 -1.09
N ARG A 116 -19.19 6.06 -2.29
CA ARG A 116 -20.50 5.63 -2.81
C ARG A 116 -21.10 4.46 -2.05
N ALA A 117 -20.29 3.59 -1.49
CA ALA A 117 -20.76 2.51 -0.61
C ALA A 117 -21.17 3.00 0.79
N GLY A 118 -20.99 4.31 1.07
CA GLY A 118 -21.41 4.95 2.32
C GLY A 118 -20.37 4.99 3.41
N PHE A 119 -19.11 4.67 3.11
CA PHE A 119 -18.02 4.86 4.06
C PHE A 119 -17.69 6.34 4.26
N LYS A 120 -17.36 6.71 5.48
CA LYS A 120 -17.01 8.08 5.87
C LYS A 120 -15.53 8.27 6.14
N ALA A 121 -14.81 7.15 6.29
CA ALA A 121 -13.37 7.16 6.44
C ALA A 121 -12.74 5.95 5.73
N VAL A 122 -11.53 6.15 5.24
CA VAL A 122 -10.69 5.14 4.61
C VAL A 122 -9.36 5.09 5.35
N VAL A 123 -8.92 3.90 5.71
CA VAL A 123 -7.57 3.62 6.22
C VAL A 123 -6.88 2.75 5.19
N ALA A 124 -6.07 3.35 4.34
CA ALA A 124 -5.26 2.64 3.37
C ALA A 124 -3.89 2.34 4.00
N ILE A 125 -3.53 1.07 4.02
CA ILE A 125 -2.29 0.58 4.62
C ILE A 125 -1.46 -0.06 3.52
N SER A 126 -0.27 0.49 3.26
CA SER A 126 0.68 -0.11 2.35
C SER A 126 1.73 -0.90 3.12
N GLY A 127 1.90 -2.18 2.78
CA GLY A 127 3.04 -2.97 3.24
C GLY A 127 4.32 -2.65 2.47
N HIS A 128 4.19 -1.98 1.32
CA HIS A 128 5.31 -1.46 0.54
C HIS A 128 5.59 -0.01 0.89
N SER A 129 6.85 0.37 1.05
CA SER A 129 7.26 1.73 1.36
C SER A 129 8.37 2.22 0.43
N GLY A 130 8.38 3.53 0.17
CA GLY A 130 9.33 4.19 -0.75
C GLY A 130 8.89 5.63 -0.99
N GLY A 131 8.73 6.04 -2.23
CA GLY A 131 8.15 7.35 -2.61
C GLY A 131 6.63 7.33 -2.74
N SER A 132 6.07 6.16 -3.04
CA SER A 132 4.69 5.95 -3.45
C SER A 132 3.64 6.40 -2.45
N GLN A 133 3.85 6.19 -1.14
CA GLN A 133 2.90 6.63 -0.11
C GLN A 133 2.72 8.15 -0.08
N HIS A 134 3.73 8.93 -0.46
CA HIS A 134 3.60 10.39 -0.54
C HIS A 134 2.66 10.80 -1.67
N ASP A 135 2.74 10.14 -2.82
CA ASP A 135 1.90 10.45 -3.97
C ASP A 135 0.47 9.94 -3.79
N LEU A 136 0.28 8.78 -3.17
CA LEU A 136 -1.04 8.31 -2.73
C LEU A 136 -1.70 9.29 -1.76
N ARG A 137 -0.93 9.92 -0.84
CA ARG A 137 -1.46 10.96 0.05
C ARG A 137 -1.89 12.22 -0.69
N ARG A 138 -1.28 12.57 -1.85
CA ARG A 138 -1.78 13.67 -2.68
C ARG A 138 -3.19 13.39 -3.17
N VAL A 139 -3.43 12.19 -3.67
CA VAL A 139 -4.78 11.74 -4.08
C VAL A 139 -5.74 11.78 -2.89
N ALA A 140 -5.33 11.22 -1.74
CA ALA A 140 -6.12 11.20 -0.51
C ALA A 140 -6.51 12.61 -0.05
N THR A 141 -5.56 13.55 -0.07
CA THR A 141 -5.77 14.95 0.33
C THR A 141 -6.76 15.66 -0.60
N ALA A 142 -6.56 15.57 -1.91
CA ALA A 142 -7.44 16.18 -2.90
C ALA A 142 -8.86 15.59 -2.81
N PHE A 143 -8.97 14.27 -2.64
CA PHE A 143 -10.25 13.59 -2.46
C PHE A 143 -10.97 14.03 -1.18
N THR A 144 -10.26 14.05 -0.05
CA THR A 144 -10.83 14.50 1.24
C THR A 144 -11.33 15.94 1.17
N ALA A 145 -10.54 16.83 0.58
CA ALA A 145 -10.92 18.24 0.42
C ALA A 145 -12.21 18.43 -0.38
N ARG A 146 -12.43 17.59 -1.40
CA ARG A 146 -13.61 17.68 -2.28
C ARG A 146 -14.85 16.99 -1.70
N THR A 147 -14.69 15.92 -0.92
CA THR A 147 -15.77 15.03 -0.51
C THR A 147 -16.10 15.08 0.98
N GLY A 148 -15.17 15.51 1.80
CA GLY A 148 -15.24 15.40 3.26
C GLY A 148 -15.02 13.98 3.80
N VAL A 149 -14.83 12.97 2.95
CA VAL A 149 -14.44 11.62 3.40
C VAL A 149 -13.00 11.65 3.88
N ASN A 150 -12.77 11.27 5.13
CA ASN A 150 -11.42 11.25 5.68
C ASN A 150 -10.63 10.06 5.11
N VAL A 151 -9.47 10.35 4.52
CA VAL A 151 -8.57 9.31 3.99
C VAL A 151 -7.24 9.38 4.71
N VAL A 152 -6.90 8.30 5.41
CA VAL A 152 -5.58 8.08 5.99
C VAL A 152 -4.83 7.10 5.10
N MET A 153 -3.68 7.49 4.60
CA MET A 153 -2.79 6.65 3.80
C MET A 153 -1.40 6.64 4.43
N LYS A 154 -0.98 5.46 4.90
CA LYS A 154 0.35 5.24 5.48
C LYS A 154 0.93 3.91 5.02
N SER A 155 2.25 3.86 4.85
CA SER A 155 2.99 2.60 4.83
C SER A 155 3.13 2.04 6.25
N ASP A 156 3.39 0.74 6.37
CA ASP A 156 3.46 0.09 7.68
C ASP A 156 4.52 0.71 8.62
N PRO A 157 5.76 1.08 8.20
CA PRO A 157 6.69 1.71 9.12
C PRO A 157 6.27 3.11 9.59
N GLU A 158 5.44 3.83 8.83
CA GLU A 158 4.93 5.14 9.24
C GLU A 158 3.94 5.07 10.43
N TRP A 159 3.36 3.89 10.70
CA TRP A 159 2.52 3.68 11.89
C TRP A 159 3.32 3.57 13.18
N VAL A 160 4.59 3.22 13.08
CA VAL A 160 5.51 3.00 14.22
C VAL A 160 6.75 3.87 14.12
N GLU A 161 6.63 5.01 13.42
CA GLU A 161 7.70 5.98 13.28
C GLU A 161 8.23 6.43 14.65
N GLY A 162 9.55 6.42 14.80
CA GLY A 162 10.22 6.71 16.08
C GLY A 162 10.33 5.53 17.04
N LEU A 163 9.63 4.41 16.80
CA LEU A 163 9.76 3.18 17.59
C LEU A 163 10.56 2.12 16.83
N TYR A 164 10.29 1.95 15.55
CA TYR A 164 10.97 0.99 14.67
C TYR A 164 11.37 1.67 13.37
N LEU A 165 12.52 1.27 12.84
CA LEU A 165 12.99 1.69 11.54
C LEU A 165 12.60 0.62 10.51
N GLY A 166 11.82 1.01 9.50
CA GLY A 166 11.49 0.14 8.36
C GLY A 166 12.73 -0.14 7.52
N ASP A 167 12.73 -1.29 6.86
CA ASP A 167 13.78 -1.71 5.92
C ASP A 167 13.15 -2.35 4.68
N HIS A 168 13.97 -2.85 3.75
CA HIS A 168 13.53 -3.74 2.68
C HIS A 168 14.14 -5.12 2.90
N ALA A 169 13.29 -6.12 3.06
CA ALA A 169 13.68 -7.52 3.29
C ALA A 169 14.75 -7.71 4.39
N GLY A 170 14.81 -6.82 5.36
CA GLY A 170 15.72 -6.87 6.47
C GLY A 170 15.08 -7.44 7.73
N LYS A 171 15.67 -7.09 8.87
CA LYS A 171 15.19 -7.54 10.18
C LYS A 171 13.74 -7.15 10.44
N TYR A 172 13.33 -5.96 10.03
CA TYR A 172 11.97 -5.43 10.24
C TYR A 172 10.95 -6.25 9.47
N GLU A 173 11.07 -6.31 8.15
CA GLU A 173 10.07 -6.96 7.29
C GLU A 173 10.05 -8.48 7.43
N ILE A 174 11.22 -9.12 7.43
CA ILE A 174 11.31 -10.59 7.58
C ILE A 174 10.74 -11.01 8.94
N SER A 175 10.97 -10.24 10.02
CA SER A 175 10.39 -10.54 11.33
C SER A 175 8.87 -10.46 11.32
N GLN A 176 8.29 -9.46 10.64
CA GLN A 176 6.84 -9.32 10.52
C GLN A 176 6.23 -10.55 9.84
N LEU A 177 6.81 -10.98 8.71
CA LEU A 177 6.31 -12.15 7.98
C LEU A 177 6.52 -13.45 8.78
N LEU A 178 7.65 -13.61 9.47
CA LEU A 178 7.87 -14.74 10.39
C LEU A 178 6.80 -14.84 11.47
N ALA A 179 6.29 -13.71 11.94
CA ALA A 179 5.22 -13.68 12.95
C ALA A 179 3.83 -13.99 12.36
N ILE A 180 3.59 -13.63 11.10
CA ILE A 180 2.29 -13.76 10.43
C ILE A 180 2.18 -15.11 9.71
N ARG A 181 3.20 -15.45 8.90
CA ARG A 181 3.25 -16.63 8.02
C ARG A 181 4.66 -17.22 7.99
N PRO A 182 5.08 -17.89 9.08
CA PRO A 182 6.42 -18.49 9.16
C PRO A 182 6.69 -19.51 8.05
N ASP A 183 5.65 -20.12 7.50
CA ASP A 183 5.72 -21.04 6.36
C ASP A 183 6.15 -20.38 5.04
N LEU A 184 6.17 -19.06 4.96
CA LEU A 184 6.58 -18.28 3.78
C LEU A 184 7.97 -17.65 3.93
N VAL A 185 8.72 -18.02 4.95
CA VAL A 185 10.09 -17.57 5.19
C VAL A 185 11.02 -18.77 5.39
N ASP A 186 12.09 -18.81 4.63
CA ASP A 186 13.16 -19.82 4.80
C ASP A 186 14.51 -19.13 5.01
N GLN A 187 14.88 -18.95 6.27
CA GLN A 187 16.13 -18.30 6.64
C GLN A 187 17.38 -19.13 6.25
N SER A 188 17.25 -20.41 5.91
CA SER A 188 18.39 -21.19 5.42
C SER A 188 18.89 -20.71 4.05
N LEU A 189 18.04 -19.97 3.31
CA LEU A 189 18.34 -19.40 2.00
C LEU A 189 19.06 -18.04 2.06
N LEU A 190 19.36 -17.52 3.25
CA LEU A 190 20.14 -16.28 3.41
C LEU A 190 21.52 -16.33 2.73
N THR A 191 22.09 -17.53 2.61
CA THR A 191 23.38 -17.74 1.93
C THR A 191 23.33 -17.53 0.42
N ARG A 192 22.12 -17.48 -0.17
CA ARG A 192 21.88 -17.34 -1.61
C ARG A 192 21.61 -15.90 -2.05
N LYS A 193 21.91 -14.93 -1.22
CA LYS A 193 21.54 -13.50 -1.42
C LYS A 193 22.02 -12.89 -2.76
N ASP A 194 23.13 -13.40 -3.30
CA ASP A 194 23.73 -12.88 -4.53
C ASP A 194 23.44 -13.77 -5.75
N GLU A 195 22.63 -14.83 -5.61
CA GLU A 195 22.28 -15.71 -6.71
C GLU A 195 21.22 -15.07 -7.61
N PRO A 196 21.23 -15.35 -8.93
CA PRO A 196 20.20 -14.88 -9.84
C PRO A 196 18.78 -15.30 -9.41
N GLY A 197 17.80 -14.43 -9.65
CA GLY A 197 16.41 -14.65 -9.27
C GLY A 197 16.05 -14.18 -7.87
N SER A 198 17.03 -13.70 -7.09
CA SER A 198 16.77 -13.11 -5.75
C SER A 198 16.19 -11.70 -5.80
N GLY A 199 16.25 -11.01 -6.93
CA GLY A 199 15.97 -9.58 -7.07
C GLY A 199 17.24 -8.73 -7.04
N GLY A 200 18.40 -9.36 -7.03
CA GLY A 200 19.72 -8.71 -7.06
C GLY A 200 20.20 -8.23 -5.67
N ARG A 201 21.26 -7.44 -5.69
CA ARG A 201 22.02 -7.05 -4.48
C ARG A 201 21.23 -6.28 -3.43
N LEU A 202 20.16 -5.59 -3.83
CA LEU A 202 19.37 -4.76 -2.93
C LEU A 202 18.08 -5.43 -2.47
N ALA A 203 17.79 -6.64 -2.93
CA ALA A 203 16.57 -7.34 -2.62
C ALA A 203 16.57 -8.04 -1.25
N LEU A 204 17.66 -7.96 -0.50
CA LEU A 204 17.78 -8.52 0.86
C LEU A 204 18.54 -7.55 1.75
N GLY A 205 17.94 -7.17 2.86
CA GLY A 205 18.56 -6.31 3.86
C GLY A 205 19.75 -6.97 4.55
N GLU A 206 20.79 -6.19 4.85
CA GLU A 206 22.02 -6.68 5.47
C GLU A 206 21.79 -7.39 6.81
N ASN A 207 20.77 -6.95 7.56
CA ASN A 207 20.42 -7.47 8.88
C ASN A 207 19.30 -8.53 8.86
N ALA A 208 18.95 -9.09 7.71
CA ALA A 208 17.89 -10.09 7.56
C ALA A 208 18.11 -11.33 8.45
N ALA A 209 19.38 -11.70 8.69
CA ALA A 209 19.74 -12.82 9.57
C ALA A 209 19.33 -12.60 11.05
N GLU A 210 19.09 -11.36 11.45
CA GLU A 210 18.65 -11.02 12.82
C GLU A 210 17.13 -11.09 13.00
N ALA A 211 16.37 -11.42 11.94
CA ALA A 211 14.93 -11.46 11.98
C ALA A 211 14.42 -12.58 12.90
N THR A 212 13.41 -12.26 13.70
CA THR A 212 12.76 -13.22 14.60
C THR A 212 11.25 -13.00 14.64
N ALA A 213 10.50 -14.09 14.82
CA ALA A 213 9.05 -13.99 14.98
C ALA A 213 8.63 -13.19 16.24
N GLU A 214 9.45 -13.18 17.28
CA GLU A 214 9.19 -12.39 18.50
C GLU A 214 9.26 -10.89 18.19
N HIS A 215 10.31 -10.46 17.50
CA HIS A 215 10.46 -9.07 17.06
C HIS A 215 9.31 -8.65 16.14
N GLY A 216 8.93 -9.52 15.20
CA GLY A 216 7.79 -9.30 14.31
C GLY A 216 6.46 -9.16 15.04
N ARG A 217 6.21 -9.98 16.07
CA ARG A 217 5.00 -9.82 16.90
C ARG A 217 4.96 -8.47 17.60
N ALA A 218 6.08 -8.01 18.14
CA ALA A 218 6.16 -6.72 18.82
C ALA A 218 5.87 -5.56 17.84
N ILE A 219 6.45 -5.59 16.63
CA ILE A 219 6.19 -4.61 15.57
C ILE A 219 4.71 -4.64 15.18
N ASN A 220 4.17 -5.81 14.87
CA ASN A 220 2.80 -5.97 14.38
C ASN A 220 1.76 -5.46 15.40
N GLU A 221 1.95 -5.74 16.69
CA GLU A 221 1.06 -5.23 17.74
C GLU A 221 1.18 -3.71 17.92
N ALA A 222 2.39 -3.14 17.80
CA ALA A 222 2.56 -1.68 17.84
C ALA A 222 1.84 -0.98 16.67
N ILE A 223 1.94 -1.53 15.45
CA ILE A 223 1.20 -1.04 14.28
C ILE A 223 -0.31 -1.12 14.51
N LEU A 224 -0.81 -2.27 14.99
CA LEU A 224 -2.23 -2.45 15.25
C LEU A 224 -2.75 -1.51 16.35
N ALA A 225 -1.97 -1.24 17.37
CA ALA A 225 -2.31 -0.26 18.40
C ALA A 225 -2.46 1.14 17.81
N ALA A 226 -1.50 1.58 16.99
CA ALA A 226 -1.54 2.89 16.33
C ALA A 226 -2.72 3.01 15.34
N ILE A 227 -3.02 1.95 14.59
CA ILE A 227 -4.22 1.89 13.73
C ILE A 227 -5.48 2.03 14.58
N GLY A 228 -5.55 1.36 15.73
CA GLY A 228 -6.69 1.43 16.64
C GLY A 228 -6.97 2.83 17.15
N GLU A 229 -5.94 3.55 17.57
CA GLU A 229 -6.05 4.96 17.98
C GLU A 229 -6.59 5.85 16.84
N GLU A 230 -6.07 5.66 15.64
CA GLU A 230 -6.52 6.41 14.47
C GLU A 230 -7.98 6.10 14.11
N VAL A 231 -8.42 4.85 14.17
CA VAL A 231 -9.81 4.46 13.92
C VAL A 231 -10.76 5.09 14.94
N ILE A 232 -10.37 5.12 16.22
CA ILE A 232 -11.16 5.81 17.27
C ILE A 232 -11.30 7.29 16.93
N ARG A 233 -10.21 7.95 16.52
CA ARG A 233 -10.20 9.36 16.11
C ARG A 233 -11.10 9.60 14.89
N LEU A 234 -10.98 8.76 13.87
CA LEU A 234 -11.80 8.83 12.66
C LEU A 234 -13.30 8.66 12.96
N ARG A 235 -13.66 7.69 13.79
CA ARG A 235 -15.05 7.48 14.19
C ARG A 235 -15.65 8.68 14.94
N ALA A 236 -14.86 9.34 15.74
CA ALA A 236 -15.29 10.54 16.46
C ALA A 236 -15.52 11.72 15.49
N SER A 237 -14.60 11.91 14.52
CA SER A 237 -14.68 13.04 13.56
C SER A 237 -15.75 12.85 12.49
N THR A 238 -16.05 11.60 12.09
CA THR A 238 -16.98 11.32 10.99
C THR A 238 -18.46 11.22 11.41
N ARG A 239 -18.75 11.28 12.70
CA ARG A 239 -20.10 11.08 13.24
C ARG A 239 -21.14 12.09 12.72
N ALA A 240 -20.69 13.30 12.38
CA ALA A 240 -21.53 14.41 11.94
C ALA A 240 -21.54 14.65 10.41
N LEU A 241 -20.70 13.91 9.66
CA LEU A 241 -20.62 14.13 8.22
C LEU A 241 -21.86 13.55 7.51
N PRO A 242 -22.54 14.35 6.63
CA PRO A 242 -23.52 13.76 5.73
C PRO A 242 -22.83 12.72 4.83
N LEU A 243 -23.61 11.78 4.31
CA LEU A 243 -23.11 10.91 3.24
C LEU A 243 -22.65 11.82 2.09
N ALA A 244 -21.45 11.58 1.61
CA ALA A 244 -20.91 12.33 0.48
C ALA A 244 -21.92 12.32 -0.66
N ALA A 245 -22.23 13.48 -1.20
CA ALA A 245 -23.07 13.59 -2.40
C ALA A 245 -22.49 12.67 -3.47
N ALA A 246 -23.35 12.08 -4.29
CA ALA A 246 -22.92 11.13 -5.31
C ALA A 246 -21.83 11.76 -6.17
N LEU A 247 -20.59 11.29 -5.99
CA LEU A 247 -19.44 11.76 -6.74
C LEU A 247 -19.58 11.24 -8.18
N ASP A 248 -19.87 12.11 -9.11
CA ASP A 248 -19.94 11.75 -10.53
C ASP A 248 -18.54 11.59 -11.14
N TYR A 249 -18.49 11.14 -12.39
CA TYR A 249 -17.21 10.96 -13.08
C TYR A 249 -16.52 12.29 -13.38
N ILE A 250 -17.27 13.35 -13.69
CA ILE A 250 -16.73 14.67 -14.01
C ILE A 250 -15.99 15.24 -12.78
N THR A 251 -16.63 15.18 -11.63
CA THR A 251 -16.01 15.61 -10.36
C THR A 251 -14.79 14.75 -10.01
N THR A 252 -14.88 13.44 -10.23
CA THR A 252 -13.75 12.53 -9.99
C THR A 252 -12.56 12.87 -10.89
N GLU A 253 -12.80 13.10 -12.18
CA GLU A 253 -11.74 13.47 -13.13
C GLU A 253 -11.19 14.88 -12.88
N SER A 254 -12.00 15.80 -12.31
CA SER A 254 -11.47 17.10 -11.89
C SER A 254 -10.48 16.96 -10.73
N ILE A 255 -10.74 16.05 -9.78
CA ILE A 255 -9.77 15.71 -8.71
C ILE A 255 -8.49 15.12 -9.33
N TRP A 256 -8.64 14.22 -10.30
CA TRP A 256 -7.50 13.65 -11.00
C TRP A 256 -6.65 14.71 -11.70
N ALA A 257 -7.29 15.67 -12.37
CA ALA A 257 -6.59 16.77 -13.03
C ALA A 257 -5.79 17.63 -12.02
N GLU A 258 -6.34 17.88 -10.83
CA GLU A 258 -5.64 18.56 -9.74
C GLU A 258 -4.39 17.78 -9.30
N VAL A 259 -4.52 16.47 -9.10
CA VAL A 259 -3.41 15.58 -8.72
C VAL A 259 -2.36 15.52 -9.84
N TRP A 260 -2.79 15.37 -11.09
CA TRP A 260 -1.90 15.33 -12.25
C TRP A 260 -1.09 16.59 -12.41
N ALA A 261 -1.66 17.75 -12.09
CA ALA A 261 -0.94 19.02 -12.14
C ALA A 261 0.29 19.08 -11.20
N THR A 262 0.34 18.20 -10.20
CA THR A 262 1.48 18.06 -9.28
C THR A 262 2.52 17.02 -9.74
N LEU A 263 2.42 16.48 -10.96
CA LEU A 263 3.34 15.46 -11.49
C LEU A 263 4.84 15.78 -11.28
N PRO A 264 5.32 17.03 -11.47
CA PRO A 264 6.73 17.34 -11.22
C PRO A 264 7.19 17.16 -9.77
N GLU A 265 6.24 17.03 -8.84
CA GLU A 265 6.50 16.85 -7.41
C GLU A 265 6.34 15.41 -6.95
N TRP A 266 5.93 14.49 -7.83
CA TRP A 266 5.71 13.10 -7.44
C TRP A 266 7.04 12.42 -7.13
N ARG A 267 7.11 11.81 -5.96
CA ARG A 267 8.33 11.13 -5.51
C ARG A 267 8.55 9.80 -6.23
N SER A 268 7.49 9.13 -6.62
CA SER A 268 7.56 7.86 -7.34
C SER A 268 7.99 7.98 -8.81
N VAL A 269 8.12 9.20 -9.33
CA VAL A 269 8.67 9.45 -10.67
C VAL A 269 10.09 10.05 -10.63
N SER A 270 10.58 10.37 -9.45
CA SER A 270 11.92 10.92 -9.27
C SER A 270 12.94 9.80 -9.10
N ALA A 271 14.11 9.94 -9.70
CA ALA A 271 15.22 9.06 -9.40
C ALA A 271 15.59 9.16 -7.91
N TYR A 272 15.94 8.03 -7.30
CA TYR A 272 16.49 8.03 -5.95
C TYR A 272 17.82 8.79 -5.92
N PRO A 273 18.17 9.40 -4.79
CA PRO A 273 19.51 9.92 -4.61
C PRO A 273 20.56 8.85 -4.91
N GLY A 274 21.42 9.11 -5.88
CA GLY A 274 22.43 8.14 -6.34
C GLY A 274 21.96 7.14 -7.41
N GLN A 275 20.69 7.15 -7.78
CA GLN A 275 20.19 6.35 -8.91
C GLN A 275 20.70 6.93 -10.23
N ALA A 276 21.20 6.07 -11.14
CA ALA A 276 21.57 6.48 -12.48
C ALA A 276 20.33 6.96 -13.28
N ALA A 277 20.53 7.91 -14.16
CA ALA A 277 19.48 8.33 -15.08
C ALA A 277 19.01 7.15 -15.96
N ILE A 278 17.73 7.17 -16.37
CA ILE A 278 17.18 6.18 -17.29
C ILE A 278 18.06 6.13 -18.56
N PRO A 279 18.59 4.96 -18.97
CA PRO A 279 19.42 4.85 -20.15
C PRO A 279 18.67 5.29 -21.41
N ARG A 280 19.38 5.94 -22.33
CA ARG A 280 18.81 6.25 -23.64
C ARG A 280 18.40 4.96 -24.35
N GLY A 281 17.17 4.95 -24.87
CA GLY A 281 16.61 3.75 -25.55
C GLY A 281 15.95 2.74 -24.63
N SER A 282 15.94 3.00 -23.31
CA SER A 282 15.10 2.23 -22.39
C SER A 282 13.63 2.32 -22.81
N GLN A 283 12.89 1.22 -22.70
CA GLN A 283 11.43 1.23 -22.88
C GLN A 283 10.73 2.23 -21.94
N TRP A 284 11.39 2.64 -20.87
CA TRP A 284 10.91 3.59 -19.87
C TRP A 284 11.36 5.03 -20.13
N SER A 285 12.15 5.28 -21.17
CA SER A 285 12.62 6.63 -21.51
C SER A 285 11.51 7.60 -21.90
N GLY A 286 10.36 7.09 -22.33
CA GLY A 286 9.14 7.86 -22.65
C GLY A 286 8.20 8.06 -21.47
N TYR A 287 8.57 7.64 -20.28
CA TYR A 287 7.74 7.71 -19.07
C TYR A 287 7.26 9.12 -18.73
N GLU A 288 8.12 10.11 -18.88
CA GLU A 288 7.79 11.51 -18.65
C GLU A 288 6.76 12.08 -19.68
N SER A 289 6.59 11.40 -20.81
CA SER A 289 5.66 11.78 -21.87
C SER A 289 4.33 11.00 -21.85
N TRP A 290 3.98 10.36 -20.74
CA TRP A 290 2.68 9.72 -20.63
C TRP A 290 1.54 10.68 -20.95
N PRO A 291 0.53 10.24 -21.72
CA PRO A 291 -0.53 11.11 -22.16
C PRO A 291 -1.25 11.72 -20.93
N ARG A 292 -1.32 13.04 -20.92
CA ARG A 292 -2.11 13.75 -19.91
C ARG A 292 -3.57 13.32 -20.02
N PRO A 293 -4.30 13.24 -18.91
CA PRO A 293 -5.74 13.07 -18.97
C PRO A 293 -6.31 14.20 -19.86
N PRO A 294 -7.35 13.92 -20.66
CA PRO A 294 -8.00 14.97 -21.42
C PRO A 294 -8.39 16.08 -20.44
N SER A 295 -7.99 17.32 -20.76
CA SER A 295 -8.42 18.49 -20.01
C SER A 295 -9.93 18.42 -19.87
N ALA A 296 -10.46 18.53 -18.65
CA ALA A 296 -11.88 18.68 -18.45
C ALA A 296 -12.33 19.83 -19.38
N GLN A 297 -13.15 19.50 -20.36
CA GLN A 297 -13.74 20.51 -21.23
C GLN A 297 -14.59 21.39 -20.32
N SER A 298 -14.18 22.63 -20.20
CA SER A 298 -14.86 23.70 -19.49
C SER A 298 -16.27 23.94 -20.02
#